data_e15f0c85a50c27998892416d8b4b6887
#
_entry.id   e15f0c85a50c27998892416d8b4b6887
#
_cell.length_a   1.000
_cell.length_b   1.000
_cell.length_c   1.000
_cell.angle_alpha   90.00
_cell.angle_beta   90.00
_cell.angle_gamma   90.00
#
_symmetry.space_group_name_H-M   'P 1'
#
loop_
_entity.id
_entity.type
_entity.pdbx_description
1 polymer ?
#
loop_
_entity_poly.entity_id
_entity_poly.type
_entity_poly.pdbx_seq_one_letter_code
_entity_poly.pdbx_strand_id
1 'polypeptide(L)'
;MPDTSASPIRIAWLVPLTVNALFGYLAPLPMGLVWYFLADYPLAALGLTERDPTDNDGILPHLIVLGGVGLFLALWAAINLAVRVLLKLPARSYWLVSIPLLFGPLIVAGIFPAVYGLWKMSLAWL
;
A
#
# COMPACT_ATOMS: atom_id res chain seq x y z
N MET A 1 -1.47 -43.02 5.16
CA MET A 1 -1.56 -41.85 4.28
C MET A 1 -1.46 -40.60 5.13
N PRO A 2 -0.56 -39.67 4.83
CA PRO A 2 -0.55 -38.43 5.56
C PRO A 2 -1.83 -37.66 5.27
N ASP A 3 -2.51 -37.23 6.36
CA ASP A 3 -3.71 -36.42 6.31
C ASP A 3 -3.42 -35.11 5.57
N THR A 4 -3.87 -34.99 4.35
CA THR A 4 -3.73 -33.79 3.50
C THR A 4 -4.82 -32.74 3.78
N SER A 5 -5.61 -32.93 4.84
CA SER A 5 -6.56 -31.91 5.28
C SER A 5 -5.78 -30.72 5.88
N ALA A 6 -5.56 -29.68 5.08
CA ALA A 6 -5.07 -28.41 5.57
C ALA A 6 -5.98 -27.96 6.73
N SER A 7 -5.39 -27.71 7.91
CA SER A 7 -6.19 -27.31 9.07
C SER A 7 -7.04 -26.08 8.70
N PRO A 8 -8.29 -25.98 9.19
CA PRO A 8 -9.18 -24.86 8.88
C PRO A 8 -8.55 -23.50 9.22
N ILE A 9 -7.65 -23.44 10.17
CA ILE A 9 -6.88 -22.24 10.53
C ILE A 9 -5.93 -21.82 9.38
N ARG A 10 -5.29 -22.78 8.69
CA ARG A 10 -4.40 -22.46 7.56
C ARG A 10 -5.18 -21.87 6.38
N ILE A 11 -6.36 -22.40 6.11
CA ILE A 11 -7.23 -21.89 5.04
C ILE A 11 -7.73 -20.47 5.37
N ALA A 12 -8.08 -20.20 6.64
CA ALA A 12 -8.52 -18.88 7.07
C ALA A 12 -7.46 -17.78 6.85
N TRP A 13 -6.16 -18.10 6.91
CA TRP A 13 -5.08 -17.16 6.66
C TRP A 13 -4.88 -16.82 5.17
N LEU A 14 -5.41 -17.60 4.24
CA LEU A 14 -5.31 -17.29 2.80
C LEU A 14 -6.05 -16.00 2.45
N VAL A 15 -7.18 -15.72 3.10
CA VAL A 15 -7.96 -14.49 2.84
C VAL A 15 -7.17 -13.22 3.19
N PRO A 16 -6.67 -13.04 4.43
CA PRO A 16 -5.89 -11.85 4.76
C PRO A 16 -4.58 -11.75 3.97
N LEU A 17 -3.92 -12.86 3.65
CA LEU A 17 -2.73 -12.84 2.81
C LEU A 17 -3.04 -12.31 1.40
N THR A 18 -4.11 -12.80 0.78
CA THR A 18 -4.54 -12.36 -0.55
C THR A 18 -4.97 -10.89 -0.54
N VAL A 19 -5.80 -10.49 0.42
CA VAL A 19 -6.28 -9.11 0.56
C VAL A 19 -5.10 -8.15 0.72
N ASN A 20 -4.18 -8.45 1.63
CA ASN A 20 -3.04 -7.57 1.89
C ASN A 20 -2.00 -7.59 0.76
N ALA A 21 -1.83 -8.70 0.04
CA ALA A 21 -1.00 -8.75 -1.16
C ALA A 21 -1.56 -7.84 -2.27
N LEU A 22 -2.88 -7.82 -2.46
CA LEU A 22 -3.53 -6.93 -3.43
C LEU A 22 -3.37 -5.45 -3.04
N PHE A 23 -3.61 -5.11 -1.78
CA PHE A 23 -3.37 -3.75 -1.29
C PHE A 23 -1.88 -3.35 -1.38
N GLY A 24 -0.97 -4.25 -1.04
CA GLY A 24 0.48 -4.03 -1.18
C GLY A 24 0.92 -3.81 -2.63
N TYR A 25 0.31 -4.53 -3.58
CA TYR A 25 0.53 -4.33 -5.00
C TYR A 25 0.05 -2.95 -5.48
N LEU A 26 -1.07 -2.45 -4.95
CA LEU A 26 -1.64 -1.13 -5.28
C LEU A 26 -1.01 0.02 -4.50
N ALA A 27 -0.37 -0.24 -3.37
CA ALA A 27 0.19 0.78 -2.47
C ALA A 27 1.16 1.78 -3.14
N PRO A 28 1.99 1.43 -4.14
CA PRO A 28 2.84 2.39 -4.82
C PRO A 28 2.08 3.53 -5.51
N LEU A 29 0.80 3.35 -5.89
CA LEU A 29 -0.01 4.40 -6.50
C LEU A 29 -0.27 5.58 -5.54
N PRO A 30 -0.94 5.40 -4.37
CA PRO A 30 -1.14 6.50 -3.43
C PRO A 30 0.17 6.98 -2.80
N MET A 31 1.16 6.11 -2.63
CA MET A 31 2.46 6.51 -2.09
C MET A 31 3.29 7.33 -3.08
N GLY A 32 3.11 7.10 -4.38
CA GLY A 32 3.67 7.96 -5.42
C GLY A 32 3.14 9.39 -5.33
N LEU A 33 1.85 9.56 -5.00
CA LEU A 33 1.26 10.88 -4.74
C LEU A 33 1.87 11.55 -3.51
N VAL A 34 2.14 10.79 -2.45
CA VAL A 34 2.84 11.31 -1.26
C VAL A 34 4.23 11.80 -1.62
N TRP A 35 4.99 11.00 -2.38
CA TRP A 35 6.34 11.37 -2.82
C TRP A 35 6.31 12.63 -3.68
N TYR A 36 5.43 12.69 -4.66
CA TYR A 36 5.23 13.87 -5.50
C TYR A 36 4.96 15.11 -4.65
N PHE A 37 4.01 15.03 -3.73
CA PHE A 37 3.69 16.12 -2.82
C PHE A 37 4.89 16.55 -1.96
N LEU A 38 5.61 15.60 -1.38
CA LEU A 38 6.79 15.90 -0.56
C LEU A 38 7.90 16.56 -1.37
N ALA A 39 8.13 16.09 -2.60
CA ALA A 39 9.15 16.63 -3.49
C ALA A 39 8.86 18.09 -3.88
N ASP A 40 7.60 18.39 -4.22
CA ASP A 40 7.23 19.70 -4.75
C ASP A 40 6.98 20.78 -3.67
N TYR A 41 6.65 20.39 -2.47
CA TYR A 41 6.32 21.35 -1.41
C TYR A 41 7.38 21.39 -0.29
N PRO A 42 7.40 20.50 0.70
CA PRO A 42 8.33 20.65 1.81
C PRO A 42 9.81 20.46 1.42
N LEU A 43 10.14 19.50 0.56
CA LEU A 43 11.53 19.27 0.16
C LEU A 43 12.05 20.36 -0.78
N ALA A 44 11.20 20.86 -1.66
CA ALA A 44 11.53 22.02 -2.49
C ALA A 44 11.74 23.29 -1.66
N ALA A 45 10.89 23.52 -0.63
CA ALA A 45 11.07 24.65 0.29
C ALA A 45 12.39 24.58 1.08
N LEU A 46 12.91 23.38 1.31
CA LEU A 46 14.21 23.14 1.95
C LEU A 46 15.39 23.16 0.94
N GLY A 47 15.13 23.34 -0.35
CA GLY A 47 16.14 23.32 -1.41
C GLY A 47 16.72 21.93 -1.71
N LEU A 48 16.04 20.86 -1.28
CA LEU A 48 16.48 19.48 -1.49
C LEU A 48 15.99 18.88 -2.81
N THR A 49 14.94 19.48 -3.37
CA THR A 49 14.37 19.12 -4.69
C THR A 49 14.02 20.37 -5.45
N GLU A 50 13.82 20.24 -6.77
CA GLU A 50 13.30 21.31 -7.61
C GLU A 50 11.79 21.14 -7.76
N ARG A 51 11.05 22.25 -7.61
CA ARG A 51 9.61 22.27 -7.81
C ARG A 51 9.28 22.25 -9.32
N ASP A 52 8.25 21.48 -9.69
CA ASP A 52 7.76 21.52 -11.07
C ASP A 52 7.15 22.92 -11.36
N PRO A 53 7.68 23.66 -12.38
CA PRO A 53 7.21 25.00 -12.70
C PRO A 53 5.77 25.04 -13.23
N THR A 54 5.20 23.88 -13.59
CA THR A 54 3.80 23.77 -14.06
C THR A 54 2.81 23.51 -12.92
N ASP A 55 3.32 23.33 -11.70
CA ASP A 55 2.48 23.01 -10.55
C ASP A 55 1.63 24.20 -10.09
N ASN A 56 0.35 23.95 -9.92
CA ASN A 56 -0.59 24.94 -9.45
C ASN A 56 -0.51 25.09 -7.93
N ASP A 57 -0.33 26.31 -7.44
CA ASP A 57 -0.21 26.65 -6.02
C ASP A 57 -1.52 26.51 -5.22
N GLY A 58 -2.56 25.91 -5.80
CA GLY A 58 -3.86 25.74 -5.17
C GLY A 58 -3.86 24.67 -4.06
N ILE A 59 -4.97 24.64 -3.34
CA ILE A 59 -5.24 23.63 -2.31
C ILE A 59 -5.49 22.23 -2.89
N LEU A 60 -5.76 22.14 -4.19
CA LEU A 60 -6.18 20.91 -4.87
C LEU A 60 -5.18 19.77 -4.76
N PRO A 61 -3.85 19.96 -4.97
CA PRO A 61 -2.87 18.89 -4.77
C PRO A 61 -2.88 18.32 -3.35
N HIS A 62 -3.03 19.18 -2.35
CA HIS A 62 -3.12 18.77 -0.93
C HIS A 62 -4.36 17.90 -0.67
N LEU A 63 -5.51 18.28 -1.23
CA LEU A 63 -6.75 17.52 -1.10
C LEU A 63 -6.68 16.18 -1.83
N ILE A 64 -6.06 16.12 -3.00
CA ILE A 64 -5.87 14.87 -3.76
C ILE A 64 -4.99 13.90 -2.97
N VAL A 65 -3.85 14.36 -2.45
CA VAL A 65 -2.94 13.51 -1.68
C VAL A 65 -3.58 13.05 -0.38
N LEU A 66 -4.08 13.97 0.44
CA LEU A 66 -4.71 13.64 1.72
C LEU A 66 -5.96 12.77 1.52
N GLY A 67 -6.81 13.13 0.55
CA GLY A 67 -8.03 12.38 0.25
C GLY A 67 -7.72 10.99 -0.33
N GLY A 68 -6.84 10.91 -1.32
CA GLY A 68 -6.49 9.65 -1.98
C GLY A 68 -5.78 8.67 -1.04
N VAL A 69 -4.76 9.13 -0.32
CA VAL A 69 -4.03 8.31 0.66
C VAL A 69 -4.92 7.95 1.85
N GLY A 70 -5.67 8.93 2.36
CA GLY A 70 -6.59 8.71 3.48
C GLY A 70 -7.67 7.69 3.15
N LEU A 71 -8.28 7.78 1.96
CA LEU A 71 -9.27 6.82 1.49
C LEU A 71 -8.66 5.42 1.30
N PHE A 72 -7.49 5.33 0.69
CA PHE A 72 -6.79 4.05 0.50
C PHE A 72 -6.52 3.35 1.84
N LEU A 73 -5.95 4.07 2.80
CA LEU A 73 -5.65 3.53 4.13
C LEU A 73 -6.92 3.21 4.93
N ALA A 74 -7.96 4.03 4.82
CA ALA A 74 -9.25 3.78 5.47
C ALA A 74 -9.92 2.51 4.92
N LEU A 75 -9.94 2.32 3.61
CA LEU A 75 -10.45 1.10 2.97
C LEU A 75 -9.63 -0.12 3.38
N TRP A 76 -8.30 -0.02 3.35
CA TRP A 76 -7.42 -1.09 3.81
C TRP A 76 -7.70 -1.48 5.27
N ALA A 77 -7.77 -0.50 6.16
CA ALA A 77 -8.03 -0.74 7.58
C ALA A 77 -9.42 -1.34 7.82
N ALA A 78 -10.46 -0.81 7.17
CA ALA A 78 -11.83 -1.30 7.31
C ALA A 78 -11.99 -2.75 6.81
N ILE A 79 -11.44 -3.07 5.63
CA ILE A 79 -11.49 -4.41 5.07
C ILE A 79 -10.73 -5.40 5.96
N ASN A 80 -9.52 -5.03 6.42
CA ASN A 80 -8.72 -5.89 7.29
C ASN A 80 -9.38 -6.09 8.66
N LEU A 81 -10.01 -5.06 9.23
CA LEU A 81 -10.77 -5.21 10.46
C LEU A 81 -11.94 -6.17 10.28
N ALA A 82 -12.71 -6.03 9.19
CA ALA A 82 -13.82 -6.93 8.87
C ALA A 82 -13.34 -8.38 8.70
N VAL A 83 -12.30 -8.62 7.89
CA VAL A 83 -11.72 -9.95 7.67
C VAL A 83 -11.26 -10.57 8.99
N ARG A 84 -10.54 -9.80 9.81
CA ARG A 84 -10.06 -10.28 11.12
C ARG A 84 -11.21 -10.70 12.03
N VAL A 85 -12.25 -9.88 12.11
CA VAL A 85 -13.42 -10.13 12.98
C VAL A 85 -14.21 -11.33 12.47
N LEU A 86 -14.51 -11.39 11.18
CA LEU A 86 -15.29 -12.47 10.58
C LEU A 86 -14.57 -13.83 10.68
N LEU A 87 -13.27 -13.85 10.51
CA LEU A 87 -12.46 -15.07 10.60
C LEU A 87 -11.94 -15.35 12.02
N LYS A 88 -12.28 -14.51 12.99
CA LYS A 88 -11.89 -14.63 14.41
C LYS A 88 -10.37 -14.80 14.60
N LEU A 89 -9.58 -14.12 13.78
CA LEU A 89 -8.12 -14.21 13.83
C LEU A 89 -7.54 -13.36 14.97
N PRO A 90 -6.43 -13.82 15.62
CA PRO A 90 -5.82 -13.10 16.73
C PRO A 90 -5.25 -11.76 16.27
N ALA A 91 -5.62 -10.67 16.95
CA ALA A 91 -5.31 -9.31 16.53
C ALA A 91 -3.81 -9.07 16.32
N ARG A 92 -2.98 -9.49 17.28
CA ARG A 92 -1.52 -9.26 17.21
C ARG A 92 -0.90 -9.90 15.98
N SER A 93 -1.15 -11.19 15.77
CA SER A 93 -0.59 -11.93 14.61
C SER A 93 -1.13 -11.39 13.30
N TYR A 94 -2.42 -10.99 13.28
CA TYR A 94 -3.05 -10.42 12.10
C TYR A 94 -2.34 -9.15 11.61
N TRP A 95 -2.16 -8.18 12.50
CA TRP A 95 -1.52 -6.92 12.14
C TRP A 95 -0.02 -7.04 11.87
N LEU A 96 0.68 -7.97 12.55
CA LEU A 96 2.08 -8.28 12.27
C LEU A 96 2.30 -8.85 10.86
N VAL A 97 1.28 -9.45 10.25
CA VAL A 97 1.34 -9.95 8.87
C VAL A 97 0.83 -8.89 7.89
N SER A 98 -0.29 -8.24 8.20
CA SER A 98 -0.97 -7.32 7.28
C SER A 98 -0.16 -6.04 7.00
N ILE A 99 0.48 -5.47 8.00
CA ILE A 99 1.27 -4.25 7.85
C ILE A 99 2.51 -4.47 6.96
N PRO A 100 3.35 -5.49 7.19
CA PRO A 100 4.47 -5.77 6.29
C PRO A 100 4.04 -6.11 4.86
N LEU A 101 2.91 -6.78 4.66
CA LEU A 101 2.41 -7.07 3.32
C LEU A 101 1.94 -5.82 2.58
N LEU A 102 1.41 -4.82 3.29
CA LEU A 102 1.04 -3.53 2.70
C LEU A 102 2.27 -2.72 2.28
N PHE A 103 3.23 -2.57 3.18
CA PHE A 103 4.38 -1.69 2.97
C PHE A 103 5.59 -2.40 2.36
N GLY A 104 5.70 -3.72 2.48
CA GLY A 104 6.84 -4.51 1.97
C GLY A 104 7.10 -4.30 0.48
N PRO A 105 6.12 -4.48 -0.41
CA PRO A 105 6.28 -4.25 -1.84
C PRO A 105 6.73 -2.81 -2.16
N LEU A 106 6.21 -1.82 -1.43
CA LEU A 106 6.59 -0.43 -1.58
C LEU A 106 8.07 -0.20 -1.21
N ILE A 107 8.51 -0.74 -0.09
CA ILE A 107 9.91 -0.64 0.37
C ILE A 107 10.83 -1.32 -0.64
N VAL A 108 10.48 -2.52 -1.10
CA VAL A 108 11.26 -3.26 -2.09
C VAL A 108 11.34 -2.48 -3.42
N ALA A 109 10.23 -1.94 -3.91
CA ALA A 109 10.21 -1.15 -5.13
C ALA A 109 11.02 0.16 -4.98
N GLY A 110 11.03 0.77 -3.80
CA GLY A 110 11.83 1.97 -3.51
C GLY A 110 13.33 1.72 -3.47
N ILE A 111 13.75 0.55 -2.97
CA ILE A 111 15.18 0.19 -2.87
C ILE A 111 15.70 -0.36 -4.21
N PHE A 112 14.88 -1.11 -4.95
CA PHE A 112 15.27 -1.78 -6.20
C PHE A 112 14.53 -1.18 -7.41
N PRO A 113 15.16 -0.27 -8.17
CA PRO A 113 14.53 0.37 -9.34
C PRO A 113 14.02 -0.62 -10.40
N ALA A 114 14.69 -1.77 -10.56
CA ALA A 114 14.26 -2.83 -11.47
C ALA A 114 12.89 -3.42 -11.06
N VAL A 115 12.64 -3.59 -9.76
CA VAL A 115 11.35 -4.06 -9.23
C VAL A 115 10.26 -3.02 -9.49
N TYR A 116 10.55 -1.75 -9.31
CA TYR A 116 9.63 -0.67 -9.65
C TYR A 116 9.29 -0.64 -11.15
N GLY A 117 10.29 -0.86 -12.01
CA GLY A 117 10.09 -0.97 -13.46
C GLY A 117 9.16 -2.13 -13.84
N LEU A 118 9.37 -3.32 -13.27
CA LEU A 118 8.52 -4.49 -13.48
C LEU A 118 7.09 -4.25 -12.98
N TRP A 119 6.93 -3.60 -11.84
CA TRP A 119 5.62 -3.24 -11.31
C TRP A 119 4.87 -2.28 -12.24
N LYS A 120 5.54 -1.23 -12.75
CA LYS A 120 4.95 -0.31 -13.74
C LYS A 120 4.51 -1.03 -15.01
N MET A 121 5.34 -1.95 -15.51
CA MET A 121 4.98 -2.76 -16.68
C MET A 121 3.76 -3.63 -16.42
N SER A 122 3.64 -4.23 -15.24
CA SER A 122 2.48 -5.05 -14.90
C SER A 122 1.17 -4.26 -14.88
N LEU A 123 1.19 -3.00 -14.46
CA LEU A 123 0.02 -2.12 -14.51
C LEU A 123 -0.43 -1.79 -15.93
N ALA A 124 0.49 -1.74 -16.89
CA ALA A 124 0.16 -1.45 -18.28
C ALA A 124 -0.64 -2.56 -18.97
N TRP A 125 -0.72 -3.74 -18.36
CA TRP A 125 -1.49 -4.90 -18.88
C TRP A 125 -2.87 -5.04 -18.22
N LEU A 126 -3.20 -4.21 -17.23
CA LEU A 126 -4.51 -4.16 -16.59
C LEU A 126 -5.43 -3.13 -17.25
#